data_6eba06536f6310306237e802358f2cb2
#
_entry.id   6eba06536f6310306237e802358f2cb2
#
_cell.length_a   1.000
_cell.length_b   1.000
_cell.length_c   1.000
_cell.angle_alpha   90.00
_cell.angle_beta   90.00
_cell.angle_gamma   90.00
#
_symmetry.space_group_name_H-M   'P 1'
#
loop_
_entity.id
_entity.type
_entity.pdbx_description
1 polymer ?
#
loop_
_entity_poly.entity_id
_entity_poly.type
_entity_poly.pdbx_seq_one_letter_code
_entity_poly.pdbx_strand_id
1 'polypeptide(L)'
;LRALLAVYAGLEPAALTLSVGAHGKPFLAGHPLRFNLSHSGDWSVLALARGTEVGVDLEHQRRVRRRAALLERSFTDGERQRLAGGGDTAVLRYWAAKEALVKAIGRGIAYGLKQIEIDEAADGSLRVRALGGPAAPASRWRIAGFEPGEDGFGVLAYEGPERPLSLFRAPD
;
A
#
# COMPACT_ATOMS: atom_id res chain seq x y z
N LEU A 1 10.42 -15.04 2.17
CA LEU A 1 9.97 -14.38 0.95
C LEU A 1 10.16 -15.27 -0.28
N ARG A 2 11.41 -15.71 -0.62
CA ARG A 2 11.70 -16.46 -1.85
C ARG A 2 10.88 -17.76 -1.96
N ALA A 3 10.73 -18.52 -0.88
CA ALA A 3 9.93 -19.74 -0.86
C ALA A 3 8.45 -19.48 -1.20
N LEU A 4 7.84 -18.45 -0.59
CA LEU A 4 6.46 -18.08 -0.90
C LEU A 4 6.30 -17.63 -2.37
N LEU A 5 7.21 -16.78 -2.86
CA LEU A 5 7.17 -16.35 -4.25
C LEU A 5 7.29 -17.54 -5.22
N ALA A 6 8.11 -18.53 -4.91
CA ALA A 6 8.28 -19.74 -5.71
C ALA A 6 6.96 -20.54 -5.83
N VAL A 7 6.29 -20.76 -4.71
CA VAL A 7 4.99 -21.44 -4.68
C VAL A 7 3.97 -20.71 -5.57
N TYR A 8 3.83 -19.40 -5.41
CA TYR A 8 2.86 -18.62 -6.19
C TYR A 8 3.27 -18.41 -7.65
N ALA A 9 4.57 -18.45 -7.94
CA ALA A 9 5.08 -18.40 -9.32
C ALA A 9 5.00 -19.75 -10.03
N GLY A 10 4.89 -20.87 -9.30
CA GLY A 10 4.98 -22.23 -9.85
C GLY A 10 6.39 -22.56 -10.31
N LEU A 11 7.41 -22.07 -9.61
CA LEU A 11 8.82 -22.24 -9.95
C LEU A 11 9.60 -22.75 -8.72
N GLU A 12 10.75 -23.38 -9.00
CA GLU A 12 11.71 -23.67 -7.93
C GLU A 12 12.30 -22.39 -7.35
N PRO A 13 12.56 -22.30 -6.03
CA PRO A 13 13.13 -21.10 -5.41
C PRO A 13 14.43 -20.61 -6.05
N ALA A 14 15.27 -21.54 -6.53
CA ALA A 14 16.52 -21.20 -7.19
C ALA A 14 16.32 -20.59 -8.59
N ALA A 15 15.21 -20.91 -9.26
CA ALA A 15 14.88 -20.40 -10.59
C ALA A 15 14.31 -18.97 -10.58
N LEU A 16 13.95 -18.43 -9.42
CA LEU A 16 13.42 -17.08 -9.31
C LEU A 16 14.51 -16.04 -9.58
N THR A 17 14.28 -15.20 -10.57
CA THR A 17 15.13 -14.02 -10.84
C THR A 17 14.47 -12.78 -10.27
N LEU A 18 14.95 -12.34 -9.10
CA LEU A 18 14.54 -11.10 -8.48
C LEU A 18 15.35 -9.94 -9.06
N SER A 19 14.66 -8.93 -9.51
CA SER A 19 15.24 -7.69 -10.03
C SER A 19 14.64 -6.50 -9.27
N VAL A 20 15.25 -5.33 -9.43
CA VAL A 20 14.84 -4.10 -8.78
C VAL A 20 14.55 -3.05 -9.85
N GLY A 21 13.38 -2.44 -9.79
CA GLY A 21 12.99 -1.37 -10.70
C GLY A 21 13.74 -0.07 -10.42
N ALA A 22 13.58 0.92 -11.31
CA ALA A 22 14.28 2.20 -11.26
C ALA A 22 14.15 2.98 -9.93
N HIS A 23 13.10 2.70 -9.17
CA HIS A 23 12.82 3.35 -7.89
C HIS A 23 12.87 2.38 -6.70
N GLY A 24 13.57 1.27 -6.83
CA GLY A 24 13.81 0.35 -5.72
C GLY A 24 12.71 -0.71 -5.48
N LYS A 25 11.60 -0.72 -6.24
CA LYS A 25 10.56 -1.75 -6.11
C LYS A 25 11.06 -3.08 -6.64
N PRO A 26 11.11 -4.16 -5.82
CA PRO A 26 11.50 -5.47 -6.31
C PRO A 26 10.40 -6.11 -7.17
N PHE A 27 10.79 -6.91 -8.15
CA PHE A 27 9.89 -7.66 -9.02
C PHE A 27 10.52 -8.97 -9.50
N LEU A 28 9.69 -9.89 -10.00
CA LEU A 28 10.14 -11.12 -10.66
C LEU A 28 10.33 -10.84 -12.15
N ALA A 29 11.57 -10.92 -12.62
CA ALA A 29 11.88 -10.70 -14.02
C ALA A 29 11.25 -11.80 -14.90
N GLY A 30 10.61 -11.37 -16.01
CA GLY A 30 9.96 -12.29 -16.96
C GLY A 30 8.72 -13.00 -16.42
N HIS A 31 8.18 -12.62 -15.26
CA HIS A 31 7.04 -13.31 -14.67
C HIS A 31 5.86 -12.35 -14.41
N PRO A 32 4.59 -12.76 -14.62
CA PRO A 32 3.42 -11.91 -14.40
C PRO A 32 3.06 -11.71 -12.92
N LEU A 33 3.66 -12.47 -11.99
CA LEU A 33 3.44 -12.29 -10.56
C LEU A 33 4.09 -10.97 -10.11
N ARG A 34 3.27 -10.12 -9.52
CA ARG A 34 3.70 -8.89 -8.85
C ARG A 34 3.60 -9.08 -7.36
N PHE A 35 4.50 -8.46 -6.62
CA PHE A 35 4.48 -8.54 -5.17
C PHE A 35 4.95 -7.24 -4.53
N ASN A 36 4.56 -7.07 -3.29
CA ASN A 36 5.06 -6.00 -2.44
C ASN A 36 5.08 -6.46 -0.98
N LEU A 37 6.04 -5.98 -0.20
CA LEU A 37 6.23 -6.33 1.19
C LEU A 37 6.15 -5.07 2.04
N SER A 38 5.49 -5.16 3.19
CA SER A 38 5.53 -4.15 4.25
C SER A 38 5.68 -4.82 5.61
N HIS A 39 6.25 -4.10 6.56
CA HIS A 39 6.37 -4.54 7.94
C HIS A 39 6.14 -3.37 8.90
N SER A 40 5.56 -3.65 10.06
CA SER A 40 5.38 -2.69 11.16
C SER A 40 5.28 -3.46 12.47
N GLY A 41 6.11 -3.09 13.45
CA GLY A 41 6.25 -3.88 14.67
C GLY A 41 6.67 -5.32 14.34
N ASP A 42 5.97 -6.28 14.89
CA ASP A 42 6.22 -7.72 14.71
C ASP A 42 5.47 -8.30 13.48
N TRP A 43 4.71 -7.48 12.78
CA TRP A 43 3.94 -7.90 11.63
C TRP A 43 4.67 -7.66 10.30
N SER A 44 4.57 -8.64 9.41
CA SER A 44 5.00 -8.53 8.02
C SER A 44 3.87 -8.99 7.10
N VAL A 45 3.64 -8.28 6.02
CA VAL A 45 2.61 -8.60 5.02
C VAL A 45 3.24 -8.67 3.65
N LEU A 46 2.99 -9.76 2.94
CA LEU A 46 3.34 -9.94 1.54
C LEU A 46 2.06 -9.87 0.69
N ALA A 47 1.95 -8.86 -0.14
CA ALA A 47 0.90 -8.77 -1.15
C ALA A 47 1.37 -9.41 -2.45
N LEU A 48 0.47 -10.19 -3.07
CA LEU A 48 0.71 -10.90 -4.32
C LEU A 48 -0.43 -10.62 -5.31
N ALA A 49 -0.11 -10.36 -6.57
CA ALA A 49 -1.09 -10.19 -7.64
C ALA A 49 -0.56 -10.73 -8.97
N ARG A 50 -1.43 -11.22 -9.84
CA ARG A 50 -1.06 -11.61 -11.20
C ARG A 50 -1.54 -10.57 -12.22
N GLY A 51 -0.63 -10.12 -13.07
CA GLY A 51 -0.94 -9.23 -14.20
C GLY A 51 -1.40 -7.82 -13.80
N THR A 52 -1.22 -7.42 -12.52
CA THR A 52 -1.53 -6.06 -12.07
C THR A 52 -0.51 -5.60 -11.04
N GLU A 53 -0.22 -4.31 -11.03
CA GLU A 53 0.64 -3.72 -10.01
C GLU A 53 -0.04 -3.73 -8.65
N VAL A 54 0.75 -4.01 -7.62
CA VAL A 54 0.28 -4.11 -6.23
C VAL A 54 1.26 -3.43 -5.28
N GLY A 55 0.72 -2.81 -4.25
CA GLY A 55 1.47 -2.25 -3.14
C GLY A 55 0.73 -2.48 -1.84
N VAL A 56 1.45 -2.66 -0.77
CA VAL A 56 0.89 -2.85 0.57
C VAL A 56 1.64 -2.00 1.56
N ASP A 57 0.90 -1.40 2.47
CA ASP A 57 1.47 -0.76 3.63
C ASP A 57 0.79 -1.22 4.91
N LEU A 58 1.59 -1.34 5.96
CA LEU A 58 1.19 -1.84 7.26
C LEU A 58 1.61 -0.83 8.32
N GLU A 59 0.67 -0.44 9.17
CA GLU A 59 0.93 0.43 10.28
C GLU A 59 0.45 -0.18 11.60
N HIS A 60 1.30 -0.07 12.59
CA HIS A 60 0.95 -0.39 13.98
C HIS A 60 0.37 0.83 14.65
N GLN A 61 -0.64 0.65 15.49
CA GLN A 61 -1.28 1.75 16.20
C GLN A 61 -0.26 2.39 17.17
N ARG A 62 0.07 3.64 16.94
CA ARG A 62 1.07 4.38 17.70
C ARG A 62 0.83 5.87 17.67
N ARG A 63 1.41 6.58 18.60
CA ARG A 63 1.41 8.03 18.57
C ARG A 63 2.25 8.55 17.39
N VAL A 64 1.66 9.45 16.61
CA VAL A 64 2.34 10.10 15.49
C VAL A 64 3.24 11.22 15.99
N ARG A 65 4.54 10.96 15.98
CA ARG A 65 5.53 11.99 16.32
C ARG A 65 5.52 13.09 15.26
N ARG A 66 5.60 14.36 15.69
CA ARG A 66 5.59 15.54 14.80
C ARG A 66 4.41 15.51 13.81
N ARG A 67 3.21 15.18 14.32
CA ARG A 67 1.99 15.06 13.52
C ARG A 67 1.77 16.25 12.58
N ALA A 68 1.92 17.49 13.07
CA ALA A 68 1.72 18.70 12.26
C ALA A 68 2.66 18.74 11.04
N ALA A 69 3.94 18.44 11.23
CA ALA A 69 4.92 18.42 10.15
C ALA A 69 4.65 17.27 9.15
N LEU A 70 4.18 16.11 9.63
CA LEU A 70 3.77 15.00 8.76
C LEU A 70 2.59 15.42 7.88
N LEU A 71 1.54 16.00 8.49
CA LEU A 71 0.35 16.47 7.79
C LEU A 71 0.72 17.54 6.74
N GLU A 72 1.52 18.51 7.11
CA GLU A 72 1.94 19.56 6.19
C GLU A 72 2.75 19.02 5.00
N ARG A 73 3.68 18.11 5.23
CA ARG A 73 4.56 17.60 4.18
C ARG A 73 3.85 16.64 3.23
N SER A 74 2.93 15.82 3.72
CA SER A 74 2.47 14.60 3.03
C SER A 74 1.01 14.60 2.64
N PHE A 75 0.19 15.50 3.19
CA PHE A 75 -1.25 15.51 2.99
C PHE A 75 -1.71 16.73 2.22
N THR A 76 -2.75 16.57 1.41
CA THR A 76 -3.42 17.69 0.73
C THR A 76 -4.18 18.55 1.74
N ASP A 77 -4.56 19.76 1.34
CA ASP A 77 -5.33 20.66 2.21
C ASP A 77 -6.70 20.03 2.57
N GLY A 78 -7.34 19.38 1.60
CA GLY A 78 -8.60 18.67 1.83
C GLY A 78 -8.45 17.52 2.84
N GLU A 79 -7.40 16.73 2.76
CA GLU A 79 -7.12 15.67 3.74
C GLU A 79 -6.82 16.26 5.13
N ARG A 80 -6.05 17.34 5.19
CA ARG A 80 -5.75 18.01 6.47
C ARG A 80 -7.01 18.52 7.16
N GLN A 81 -7.96 19.08 6.40
CA GLN A 81 -9.25 19.50 6.93
C GLN A 81 -10.06 18.32 7.49
N ARG A 82 -10.13 17.20 6.77
CA ARG A 82 -10.82 15.97 7.22
C ARG A 82 -10.17 15.37 8.48
N LEU A 83 -8.85 15.45 8.59
CA LEU A 83 -8.07 14.90 9.69
C LEU A 83 -7.92 15.86 10.90
N ALA A 84 -8.43 17.09 10.81
CA ALA A 84 -8.24 18.11 11.85
C ALA A 84 -8.79 17.69 13.22
N GLY A 85 -9.95 17.03 13.25
CA GLY A 85 -10.59 16.49 14.48
C GLY A 85 -10.26 15.03 14.77
N GLY A 86 -9.54 14.33 13.88
CA GLY A 86 -9.22 12.92 14.00
C GLY A 86 -8.00 12.64 14.88
N GLY A 87 -7.96 11.46 15.48
CA GLY A 87 -6.82 10.96 16.25
C GLY A 87 -5.64 10.52 15.36
N ASP A 88 -4.59 10.04 16.00
CA ASP A 88 -3.41 9.54 15.30
C ASP A 88 -3.72 8.32 14.42
N THR A 89 -4.67 7.48 14.82
CA THR A 89 -5.16 6.34 14.04
C THR A 89 -5.70 6.78 12.67
N ALA A 90 -6.50 7.84 12.61
CA ALA A 90 -7.01 8.36 11.34
C ALA A 90 -5.86 8.83 10.42
N VAL A 91 -4.88 9.52 10.98
CA VAL A 91 -3.70 9.96 10.22
C VAL A 91 -2.91 8.78 9.68
N LEU A 92 -2.69 7.75 10.49
CA LEU A 92 -1.96 6.54 10.08
C LEU A 92 -2.71 5.75 9.00
N ARG A 93 -4.05 5.67 9.06
CA ARG A 93 -4.87 5.03 8.01
C ARG A 93 -4.70 5.73 6.65
N TYR A 94 -4.78 7.05 6.63
CA TYR A 94 -4.55 7.82 5.39
C TYR A 94 -3.11 7.72 4.91
N TRP A 95 -2.15 7.71 5.84
CA TRP A 95 -0.74 7.50 5.54
C TRP A 95 -0.51 6.15 4.87
N ALA A 96 -1.00 5.06 5.47
CA ALA A 96 -0.88 3.72 4.92
C ALA A 96 -1.50 3.60 3.52
N ALA A 97 -2.66 4.26 3.29
CA ALA A 97 -3.28 4.28 1.97
C ALA A 97 -2.40 4.96 0.91
N LYS A 98 -1.77 6.09 1.25
CA LYS A 98 -0.84 6.78 0.35
C LYS A 98 0.42 5.98 0.09
N GLU A 99 1.02 5.41 1.12
CA GLU A 99 2.23 4.58 1.00
C GLU A 99 1.96 3.30 0.19
N ALA A 100 0.83 2.62 0.43
CA ALA A 100 0.43 1.46 -0.36
C ALA A 100 0.29 1.82 -1.84
N LEU A 101 -0.35 2.97 -2.15
CA LEU A 101 -0.52 3.42 -3.52
C LEU A 101 0.82 3.78 -4.18
N VAL A 102 1.69 4.51 -3.48
CA VAL A 102 3.05 4.85 -3.96
C VAL A 102 3.87 3.59 -4.23
N LYS A 103 3.78 2.59 -3.36
CA LYS A 103 4.42 1.27 -3.54
C LYS A 103 3.83 0.52 -4.74
N ALA A 104 2.51 0.59 -4.96
CA ALA A 104 1.87 0.01 -6.13
C ALA A 104 2.35 0.67 -7.42
N ILE A 105 2.36 2.00 -7.47
CA ILE A 105 2.88 2.80 -8.60
C ILE A 105 4.36 2.52 -8.86
N GLY A 106 5.12 2.16 -7.83
CA GLY A 106 6.52 1.79 -7.96
C GLY A 106 7.49 2.96 -8.18
N ARG A 107 7.08 4.19 -7.82
CA ARG A 107 7.93 5.39 -7.94
C ARG A 107 8.51 5.89 -6.61
N GLY A 108 8.19 5.22 -5.51
CA GLY A 108 8.64 5.63 -4.19
C GLY A 108 8.18 7.04 -3.79
N ILE A 109 8.73 7.59 -2.74
CA ILE A 109 8.40 8.92 -2.20
C ILE A 109 8.59 10.04 -3.23
N ALA A 110 9.45 9.84 -4.24
CA ALA A 110 9.65 10.80 -5.34
C ALA A 110 8.39 11.07 -6.17
N TYR A 111 7.36 10.22 -6.09
CA TYR A 111 6.06 10.48 -6.71
C TYR A 111 5.40 11.76 -6.17
N GLY A 112 5.62 12.08 -4.90
CA GLY A 112 5.01 13.22 -4.23
C GLY A 112 3.65 12.89 -3.62
N LEU A 113 3.62 12.68 -2.31
CA LEU A 113 2.40 12.25 -1.58
C LEU A 113 1.24 13.23 -1.69
N LYS A 114 1.51 14.52 -1.93
CA LYS A 114 0.47 15.54 -2.17
C LYS A 114 -0.20 15.45 -3.54
N GLN A 115 0.33 14.66 -4.47
CA GLN A 115 -0.36 14.33 -5.72
C GLN A 115 -1.47 13.30 -5.54
N ILE A 116 -1.53 12.68 -4.38
CA ILE A 116 -2.52 11.68 -4.01
C ILE A 116 -3.50 12.30 -3.04
N GLU A 117 -4.78 12.21 -3.29
CA GLU A 117 -5.82 12.55 -2.34
C GLU A 117 -6.65 11.32 -2.01
N ILE A 118 -6.69 10.99 -0.74
CA ILE A 118 -7.51 9.91 -0.18
C ILE A 118 -8.78 10.51 0.40
N ASP A 119 -9.88 9.79 0.25
CA ASP A 119 -11.17 10.11 0.82
C ASP A 119 -11.72 8.91 1.60
N GLU A 120 -12.64 9.14 2.50
CA GLU A 120 -13.32 8.11 3.26
C GLU A 120 -14.79 8.07 2.87
N ALA A 121 -15.27 6.88 2.49
CA ALA A 121 -16.66 6.64 2.17
C ALA A 121 -17.52 6.57 3.45
N ALA A 122 -18.84 6.59 3.30
CA ALA A 122 -19.77 6.57 4.43
C ALA A 122 -19.66 5.31 5.31
N ASP A 123 -19.17 4.21 4.75
CA ASP A 123 -18.90 2.95 5.46
C ASP A 123 -17.52 2.90 6.14
N GLY A 124 -16.76 4.00 6.10
CA GLY A 124 -15.42 4.10 6.66
C GLY A 124 -14.32 3.51 5.78
N SER A 125 -14.65 2.99 4.59
CA SER A 125 -13.64 2.53 3.64
C SER A 125 -12.89 3.69 3.01
N LEU A 126 -11.57 3.51 2.78
CA LEU A 126 -10.77 4.51 2.10
C LEU A 126 -10.80 4.30 0.58
N ARG A 127 -10.74 5.39 -0.18
CA ARG A 127 -10.69 5.37 -1.65
C ARG A 127 -9.75 6.44 -2.19
N VAL A 128 -9.23 6.22 -3.37
CA VAL A 128 -8.43 7.23 -4.10
C VAL A 128 -9.38 8.23 -4.74
N ARG A 129 -9.43 9.45 -4.20
CA ARG A 129 -10.27 10.55 -4.71
C ARG A 129 -9.65 11.23 -5.91
N ALA A 130 -8.36 11.57 -5.81
CA ALA A 130 -7.63 12.23 -6.88
C ALA A 130 -6.19 11.72 -6.94
N LEU A 131 -5.65 11.69 -8.12
CA LEU A 131 -4.29 11.26 -8.40
C LEU A 131 -3.73 12.07 -9.57
N GLY A 132 -2.70 12.86 -9.30
CA GLY A 132 -1.95 13.60 -10.31
C GLY A 132 -0.80 12.79 -10.90
N GLY A 133 -0.12 13.36 -11.88
CA GLY A 133 1.07 12.78 -12.45
C GLY A 133 0.83 11.56 -13.35
N PRO A 134 1.88 10.77 -13.63
CA PRO A 134 1.84 9.72 -14.66
C PRO A 134 0.99 8.50 -14.31
N ALA A 135 0.60 8.33 -13.05
CA ALA A 135 -0.30 7.23 -12.63
C ALA A 135 -1.79 7.60 -12.70
N ALA A 136 -2.14 8.84 -13.08
CA ALA A 136 -3.52 9.26 -13.27
C ALA A 136 -4.23 8.44 -14.38
N PRO A 137 -5.57 8.31 -14.34
CA PRO A 137 -6.47 8.86 -13.35
C PRO A 137 -6.61 8.00 -12.08
N ALA A 138 -7.19 8.59 -11.02
CA ALA A 138 -7.46 7.89 -9.76
C ALA A 138 -8.35 6.65 -9.94
N SER A 139 -9.26 6.67 -10.91
CA SER A 139 -10.18 5.57 -11.22
C SER A 139 -9.50 4.26 -11.64
N ARG A 140 -8.22 4.31 -12.02
CA ARG A 140 -7.42 3.11 -12.31
C ARG A 140 -7.06 2.31 -11.08
N TRP A 141 -7.11 2.94 -9.90
CA TRP A 141 -6.57 2.38 -8.66
C TRP A 141 -7.67 2.01 -7.68
N ARG A 142 -7.43 0.95 -6.96
CA ARG A 142 -8.25 0.48 -5.84
C ARG A 142 -7.40 0.38 -4.60
N ILE A 143 -7.98 0.70 -3.46
CA ILE A 143 -7.39 0.46 -2.16
C ILE A 143 -8.37 -0.31 -1.29
N ALA A 144 -7.87 -1.21 -0.48
CA ALA A 144 -8.66 -1.99 0.45
C ALA A 144 -7.94 -2.08 1.79
N GLY A 145 -8.64 -1.76 2.86
CA GLY A 145 -8.15 -1.93 4.23
C GLY A 145 -8.26 -3.38 4.67
N PHE A 146 -7.36 -3.81 5.55
CA PHE A 146 -7.40 -5.08 6.23
C PHE A 146 -6.77 -4.97 7.63
N GLU A 147 -7.12 -5.88 8.52
CA GLU A 147 -6.60 -5.93 9.89
C GLU A 147 -5.75 -7.19 10.06
N PRO A 148 -4.43 -7.06 10.27
CA PRO A 148 -3.55 -8.20 10.50
C PRO A 148 -3.68 -8.79 11.92
N GLY A 149 -4.15 -7.98 12.87
CA GLY A 149 -4.35 -8.30 14.29
C GLY A 149 -4.91 -7.10 15.06
N GLU A 150 -5.00 -7.22 16.39
CA GLU A 150 -5.74 -6.27 17.24
C GLU A 150 -5.22 -4.82 17.19
N ASP A 151 -3.91 -4.63 17.05
CA ASP A 151 -3.28 -3.30 17.12
C ASP A 151 -2.68 -2.83 15.79
N GLY A 152 -3.07 -3.43 14.69
CA GLY A 152 -2.53 -3.12 13.38
C GLY A 152 -3.62 -2.96 12.34
N PHE A 153 -3.32 -2.19 11.32
CA PHE A 153 -4.12 -2.16 10.10
C PHE A 153 -3.19 -2.04 8.90
N GLY A 154 -3.67 -2.54 7.79
CA GLY A 154 -2.96 -2.48 6.53
C GLY A 154 -3.84 -1.94 5.42
N VAL A 155 -3.21 -1.46 4.39
CA VAL A 155 -3.87 -1.06 3.15
C VAL A 155 -3.17 -1.74 1.98
N LEU A 156 -3.96 -2.40 1.16
CA LEU A 156 -3.57 -2.92 -0.14
C LEU A 156 -3.99 -1.93 -1.22
N ALA A 157 -3.09 -1.61 -2.16
CA ALA A 157 -3.38 -0.84 -3.36
C ALA A 157 -3.06 -1.68 -4.60
N TYR A 158 -3.92 -1.60 -5.63
CA TYR A 158 -3.71 -2.29 -6.90
C TYR A 158 -4.34 -1.54 -8.06
N GLU A 159 -3.84 -1.81 -9.26
CA GLU A 159 -4.36 -1.23 -10.50
C GLU A 159 -5.44 -2.13 -11.12
N GLY A 160 -6.50 -1.53 -11.67
CA GLY A 160 -7.54 -2.21 -12.43
C GLY A 160 -8.89 -2.29 -11.75
N PRO A 161 -9.78 -3.18 -12.23
CA PRO A 161 -11.11 -3.35 -11.68
C PRO A 161 -11.07 -3.96 -10.27
N GLU A 162 -12.19 -3.88 -9.58
CA GLU A 162 -12.37 -4.55 -8.29
C GLU A 162 -12.12 -6.05 -8.42
N ARG A 163 -11.41 -6.60 -7.45
CA ARG A 163 -11.01 -8.02 -7.40
C ARG A 163 -11.29 -8.60 -6.02
N PRO A 164 -11.63 -9.88 -5.94
CA PRO A 164 -11.69 -10.55 -4.65
C PRO A 164 -10.31 -10.56 -3.99
N LEU A 165 -10.27 -10.25 -2.71
CA LEU A 165 -9.06 -10.28 -1.89
C LEU A 165 -9.16 -11.44 -0.92
N SER A 166 -8.05 -12.14 -0.74
CA SER A 166 -7.91 -13.21 0.25
C SER A 166 -6.75 -12.88 1.17
N LEU A 167 -7.00 -12.90 2.47
CA LEU A 167 -5.99 -12.73 3.49
C LEU A 167 -5.67 -14.08 4.11
N PHE A 168 -4.38 -14.45 4.13
CA PHE A 168 -3.90 -15.68 4.71
C PHE A 168 -2.90 -15.37 5.82
N ARG A 169 -2.98 -16.08 6.90
CA ARG A 169 -1.96 -16.07 7.95
C ARG A 169 -0.97 -17.18 7.68
N ALA A 170 0.32 -16.87 7.65
CA ALA A 170 1.34 -17.90 7.61
C ALA A 170 1.32 -18.67 8.94
N PRO A 171 1.49 -19.99 8.91
CA PRO A 171 1.72 -20.76 10.15
C PRO A 171 3.02 -20.30 10.81
N ASP A 172 3.05 -20.39 12.13
CA ASP A 172 4.21 -20.09 12.95
C ASP A 172 5.39 -21.03 12.64
#